data_3d24251e5d297253a51aebfc01212f1b
#
_entry.id   3d24251e5d297253a51aebfc01212f1b
#
_cell.length_a   1.000
_cell.length_b   1.000
_cell.length_c   1.000
_cell.angle_alpha   90.00
_cell.angle_beta   90.00
_cell.angle_gamma   90.00
#
_symmetry.space_group_name_H-M   'P 1'
#
loop_
_entity.id
_entity.type
_entity.pdbx_description
1 polymer ?
#
loop_
_entity_poly.entity_id
_entity_poly.type
_entity_poly.pdbx_seq_one_letter_code
_entity_poly.pdbx_strand_id
1 'polypeptide(L)'
;MKDLYNHLTLVQAVAPVVVKTGTVPDPAAVDLAGYNSAVIEMSCGAKPSGEAGAITLKLEHADDSTTPGTAGTFSNVAAADVQGATPDAGIIKTLATATDAPAAV
;
A
#
# COMPACT_ATOMS: atom_id res chain seq x y z
N MET A 1 1.68 -2.00 -26.72
CA MET A 1 1.27 -0.77 -26.02
C MET A 1 2.16 0.34 -26.51
N LYS A 2 1.61 1.27 -27.22
CA LYS A 2 2.40 2.32 -27.89
C LYS A 2 2.45 3.64 -27.13
N ASP A 3 1.66 3.81 -26.08
CA ASP A 3 1.54 5.09 -25.38
C ASP A 3 1.21 4.89 -23.90
N LEU A 4 2.22 4.46 -23.13
CA LEU A 4 2.09 4.30 -21.70
C LEU A 4 1.98 5.66 -20.98
N TYR A 5 2.58 6.70 -21.55
CA TYR A 5 2.63 8.03 -20.95
C TYR A 5 1.24 8.65 -20.77
N ASN A 6 0.34 8.47 -21.74
CA ASN A 6 -1.01 9.03 -21.68
C ASN A 6 -2.01 8.14 -20.94
N HIS A 7 -1.60 6.92 -20.55
CA HIS A 7 -2.47 5.92 -19.92
C HIS A 7 -2.06 5.56 -18.49
N LEU A 8 -1.00 6.17 -17.96
CA LEU A 8 -0.51 5.91 -16.63
C LEU A 8 -0.40 7.21 -15.83
N THR A 9 -0.98 7.23 -14.65
CA THR A 9 -0.79 8.29 -13.66
C THR A 9 -0.06 7.72 -12.45
N LEU A 10 1.07 8.31 -12.08
CA LEU A 10 1.85 7.91 -10.92
C LEU A 10 1.51 8.79 -9.72
N VAL A 11 1.12 8.19 -8.62
CA VAL A 11 0.78 8.88 -7.37
C VAL A 11 1.60 8.30 -6.23
N GLN A 12 2.22 9.14 -5.44
CA GLN A 12 2.93 8.74 -4.24
C GLN A 12 1.98 8.73 -3.05
N ALA A 13 1.67 7.55 -2.51
CA ALA A 13 0.81 7.40 -1.34
C ALA A 13 1.58 7.54 -0.02
N VAL A 14 2.83 7.09 0.01
CA VAL A 14 3.71 7.19 1.18
C VAL A 14 5.04 7.79 0.76
N ALA A 15 5.44 8.89 1.40
CA ALA A 15 6.76 9.47 1.21
C ALA A 15 7.84 8.57 1.83
N PRO A 16 9.08 8.61 1.32
CA PRO A 16 10.19 7.89 1.96
C PRO A 16 10.32 8.28 3.43
N VAL A 17 10.26 7.29 4.30
CA VAL A 17 10.29 7.49 5.75
C VAL A 17 10.97 6.32 6.44
N VAL A 18 11.68 6.59 7.53
CA VAL A 18 12.22 5.56 8.40
C VAL A 18 11.13 5.13 9.38
N VAL A 19 10.66 3.89 9.23
CA VAL A 19 9.67 3.31 10.15
C VAL A 19 10.39 2.74 11.36
N LYS A 20 10.02 3.22 12.53
CA LYS A 20 10.53 2.78 13.83
C LYS A 20 9.37 2.41 14.73
N THR A 21 9.66 1.77 15.84
CA THR A 21 8.67 1.53 16.90
C THR A 21 8.01 2.85 17.30
N GLY A 22 6.69 2.91 17.21
CA GLY A 22 5.90 4.11 17.53
C GLY A 22 5.82 5.16 16.41
N THR A 23 6.49 4.96 15.27
CA THR A 23 6.40 5.82 14.10
C THR A 23 5.69 5.06 12.98
N VAL A 24 4.44 5.40 12.73
CA VAL A 24 3.62 4.82 11.65
C VAL A 24 3.44 5.90 10.59
N PRO A 25 3.85 5.65 9.33
CA PRO A 25 3.51 6.56 8.24
C PRO A 25 1.99 6.65 8.10
N ASP A 26 1.49 7.83 7.85
CA ASP A 26 0.10 8.06 7.50
C ASP A 26 -0.01 8.19 5.97
N PRO A 27 -0.39 7.12 5.27
CA PRO A 27 -0.45 7.14 3.81
C PRO A 27 -1.62 8.00 3.34
N ALA A 28 -1.40 8.71 2.25
CA ALA A 28 -2.48 9.43 1.58
C ALA A 28 -3.40 8.44 0.86
N ALA A 29 -4.70 8.67 0.93
CA ALA A 29 -5.66 7.95 0.11
C ALA A 29 -5.47 8.33 -1.37
N VAL A 30 -5.57 7.35 -2.25
CA VAL A 30 -5.48 7.53 -3.70
C VAL A 30 -6.86 7.32 -4.30
N ASP A 31 -7.38 8.35 -4.96
CA ASP A 31 -8.65 8.27 -5.68
C ASP A 31 -8.44 7.51 -7.01
N LEU A 32 -9.19 6.44 -7.21
CA LEU A 32 -9.16 5.62 -8.41
C LEU A 32 -10.30 5.94 -9.39
N ALA A 33 -11.07 7.00 -9.15
CA ALA A 33 -12.14 7.40 -10.06
C ALA A 33 -11.60 7.67 -11.47
N GLY A 34 -12.24 7.09 -12.46
CA GLY A 34 -11.82 7.19 -13.87
C GLY A 34 -10.72 6.20 -14.29
N TYR A 35 -10.24 5.35 -13.40
CA TYR A 35 -9.26 4.29 -13.70
C TYR A 35 -9.89 2.91 -13.56
N ASN A 36 -9.51 1.98 -14.44
CA ASN A 36 -10.04 0.61 -14.42
C ASN A 36 -9.22 -0.31 -13.51
N SER A 37 -7.98 0.03 -13.23
CA SER A 37 -7.08 -0.75 -12.39
C SER A 37 -5.96 0.11 -11.82
N ALA A 38 -5.34 -0.38 -10.77
CA ALA A 38 -4.16 0.23 -10.18
C ALA A 38 -3.07 -0.83 -9.97
N VAL A 39 -1.82 -0.41 -10.08
CA VAL A 39 -0.66 -1.20 -9.67
C VAL A 39 -0.04 -0.49 -8.48
N ILE A 40 0.19 -1.24 -7.41
CA ILE A 40 0.81 -0.72 -6.21
C ILE A 40 2.23 -1.24 -6.17
N GLU A 41 3.18 -0.34 -6.20
CA GLU A 41 4.59 -0.65 -5.98
C GLU A 41 4.99 -0.17 -4.59
N MET A 42 5.61 -1.07 -3.85
CA MET A 42 6.15 -0.75 -2.53
C MET A 42 7.62 -1.09 -2.50
N SER A 43 8.44 -0.07 -2.22
CA SER A 43 9.87 -0.23 -2.04
C SER A 43 10.23 0.11 -0.60
N CYS A 44 10.83 -0.82 0.11
CA CYS A 44 11.39 -0.53 1.42
C CYS A 44 12.73 -1.26 1.61
N GLY A 45 13.59 -0.69 2.43
CA GLY A 45 14.82 -1.32 2.86
C GLY A 45 14.57 -2.41 3.90
N ALA A 46 15.63 -3.11 4.28
CA ALA A 46 15.56 -4.07 5.37
C ALA A 46 15.18 -3.38 6.70
N LYS A 47 14.51 -4.12 7.56
CA LYS A 47 14.18 -3.65 8.91
C LYS A 47 15.47 -3.29 9.66
N PRO A 48 15.57 -2.13 10.32
CA PRO A 48 16.73 -1.78 11.11
C PRO A 48 17.02 -2.81 12.21
N SER A 49 18.28 -3.13 12.43
CA SER A 49 18.67 -4.02 13.53
C SER A 49 18.41 -3.36 14.89
N GLY A 50 17.96 -4.13 15.85
CA GLY A 50 17.65 -3.63 17.19
C GLY A 50 16.22 -3.10 17.37
N GLU A 51 15.45 -2.94 16.30
CA GLU A 51 14.04 -2.59 16.39
C GLU A 51 13.19 -3.82 16.76
N ALA A 52 12.42 -3.72 17.83
CA ALA A 52 11.47 -4.75 18.22
C ALA A 52 10.20 -4.67 17.36
N GLY A 53 9.51 -5.80 17.24
CA GLY A 53 8.25 -5.90 16.50
C GLY A 53 8.42 -6.07 15.00
N ALA A 54 7.30 -6.30 14.34
CA ALA A 54 7.21 -6.45 12.90
C ALA A 54 6.64 -5.18 12.25
N ILE A 55 7.06 -4.91 11.01
CA ILE A 55 6.45 -3.89 10.15
C ILE A 55 5.47 -4.63 9.23
N THR A 56 4.21 -4.25 9.29
CA THR A 56 3.18 -4.81 8.42
C THR A 56 2.81 -3.81 7.33
N LEU A 57 2.74 -4.30 6.11
CA LEU A 57 2.31 -3.56 4.94
C LEU A 57 0.87 -3.98 4.66
N LYS A 58 -0.08 -3.07 4.86
CA LYS A 58 -1.51 -3.31 4.77
C LYS A 58 -2.12 -2.50 3.64
N LEU A 59 -3.02 -3.12 2.91
CA LEU A 59 -3.81 -2.49 1.87
C LEU A 59 -5.27 -2.40 2.31
N GLU A 60 -5.82 -1.23 2.19
CA GLU A 60 -7.22 -0.96 2.49
C GLU A 60 -7.89 -0.23 1.32
N HIS A 61 -9.18 -0.37 1.22
CA HIS A 61 -10.00 0.34 0.25
C HIS A 61 -11.21 0.99 0.94
N ALA A 62 -11.76 1.99 0.30
CA ALA A 62 -13.00 2.63 0.72
C ALA A 62 -13.78 3.06 -0.51
N ASP A 63 -15.09 3.02 -0.41
CA ASP A 63 -15.96 3.73 -1.34
C ASP A 63 -15.96 5.23 -1.01
N ASP A 64 -16.41 6.04 -1.94
CA ASP A 64 -16.64 7.46 -1.66
C ASP A 64 -17.58 7.64 -0.48
N SER A 65 -17.30 8.64 0.31
CA SER A 65 -18.24 9.12 1.33
C SER A 65 -19.46 9.78 0.67
N THR A 66 -20.28 10.44 1.44
CA THR A 66 -21.38 11.27 0.89
C THR A 66 -20.88 12.42 0.02
N THR A 67 -19.59 12.76 0.10
CA THR A 67 -18.92 13.75 -0.75
C THR A 67 -18.08 13.01 -1.78
N PRO A 68 -18.37 13.11 -3.11
CA PRO A 68 -17.57 12.49 -4.16
C PRO A 68 -16.10 12.90 -4.10
N GLY A 69 -15.20 11.94 -4.32
CA GLY A 69 -13.76 12.14 -4.24
C GLY A 69 -13.19 12.19 -2.82
N THR A 70 -14.02 11.98 -1.81
CA THR A 70 -13.58 11.87 -0.41
C THR A 70 -13.81 10.44 0.07
N ALA A 71 -12.76 9.78 0.53
CA ALA A 71 -12.86 8.41 1.01
C ALA A 71 -13.82 8.28 2.20
N GLY A 72 -14.64 7.24 2.17
CA GLY A 72 -15.47 6.82 3.28
C GLY A 72 -14.67 6.03 4.32
N THR A 73 -15.31 5.05 4.93
CA THR A 73 -14.64 4.17 5.91
C THR A 73 -13.78 3.13 5.20
N PHE A 74 -12.51 3.08 5.54
CA PHE A 74 -11.58 2.08 5.01
C PHE A 74 -11.86 0.69 5.57
N SER A 75 -11.73 -0.30 4.71
CA SER A 75 -11.82 -1.72 5.03
C SER A 75 -10.69 -2.49 4.36
N ASN A 76 -10.37 -3.66 4.90
CA ASN A 76 -9.32 -4.50 4.35
C ASN A 76 -9.65 -4.97 2.94
N VAL A 77 -8.68 -4.93 2.04
CA VAL A 77 -8.83 -5.50 0.70
C VAL A 77 -8.91 -7.03 0.80
N ALA A 78 -9.88 -7.62 0.09
CA ALA A 78 -10.02 -9.06 0.02
C ALA A 78 -8.97 -9.68 -0.93
N ALA A 79 -8.60 -10.93 -0.67
CA ALA A 79 -7.62 -11.63 -1.50
C ALA A 79 -8.07 -11.79 -2.96
N ALA A 80 -9.39 -11.84 -3.20
CA ALA A 80 -9.95 -11.94 -4.56
C ALA A 80 -9.75 -10.67 -5.40
N ASP A 81 -9.53 -9.53 -4.76
CA ASP A 81 -9.41 -8.23 -5.43
C ASP A 81 -7.94 -7.85 -5.72
N VAL A 82 -6.99 -8.67 -5.30
CA VAL A 82 -5.56 -8.43 -5.46
C VAL A 82 -4.93 -9.51 -6.31
N GLN A 83 -4.20 -9.10 -7.35
CA GLN A 83 -3.36 -10.00 -8.14
C GLN A 83 -1.90 -9.85 -7.71
N GLY A 84 -1.19 -10.97 -7.63
CA GLY A 84 0.23 -10.98 -7.28
C GLY A 84 0.52 -11.10 -5.78
N ALA A 85 -0.50 -11.01 -4.92
CA ALA A 85 -0.39 -11.26 -3.49
C ALA A 85 -1.66 -11.93 -2.96
N THR A 86 -1.56 -12.57 -1.80
CA THR A 86 -2.70 -13.14 -1.09
C THR A 86 -2.80 -12.43 0.26
N PRO A 87 -3.54 -11.32 0.34
CA PRO A 87 -3.69 -10.59 1.60
C PRO A 87 -4.38 -11.44 2.67
N ASP A 88 -3.88 -11.38 3.89
CA ASP A 88 -4.57 -11.86 5.07
C ASP A 88 -5.01 -10.66 5.92
N ALA A 89 -6.33 -10.49 6.08
CA ALA A 89 -6.91 -9.31 6.72
C ALA A 89 -6.36 -7.96 6.15
N GLY A 90 -6.13 -7.91 4.83
CA GLY A 90 -5.55 -6.77 4.14
C GLY A 90 -4.01 -6.69 4.20
N ILE A 91 -3.35 -7.55 4.98
CA ILE A 91 -1.89 -7.54 5.12
C ILE A 91 -1.27 -8.20 3.90
N ILE A 92 -0.48 -7.44 3.14
CA ILE A 92 0.23 -7.90 1.96
C ILE A 92 1.57 -8.55 2.33
N LYS A 93 2.29 -7.95 3.28
CA LYS A 93 3.61 -8.40 3.71
C LYS A 93 3.88 -8.02 5.16
N THR A 94 4.56 -8.91 5.86
CA THR A 94 5.10 -8.66 7.19
C THR A 94 6.61 -8.77 7.15
N LEU A 95 7.29 -7.74 7.64
CA LEU A 95 8.74 -7.70 7.82
C LEU A 95 9.03 -7.96 9.31
N ALA A 96 9.34 -9.20 9.65
CA ALA A 96 9.57 -9.60 11.05
C ALA A 96 11.04 -9.49 11.47
N THR A 97 11.96 -9.68 10.53
CA THR A 97 13.41 -9.67 10.77
C THR A 97 14.12 -8.59 9.96
N ALA A 98 15.36 -8.28 10.36
CA ALA A 98 16.18 -7.29 9.64
C ALA A 98 16.58 -7.74 8.22
N THR A 99 16.44 -9.02 7.92
CA THR A 99 16.79 -9.59 6.60
C THR A 99 15.58 -9.72 5.67
N ASP A 100 14.37 -9.49 6.18
CA ASP A 100 13.17 -9.56 5.36
C ASP A 100 13.17 -8.38 4.38
N ALA A 101 13.15 -8.68 3.11
CA ALA A 101 12.94 -7.70 2.07
C ALA A 101 11.49 -7.80 1.56
N PRO A 102 10.83 -6.69 1.27
CA PRO A 102 9.53 -6.74 0.66
C PRO A 102 9.63 -7.29 -0.75
N ALA A 103 8.64 -8.09 -1.12
CA ALA A 103 8.39 -8.35 -2.52
C ALA A 103 7.69 -7.13 -3.13
N ALA A 104 7.99 -6.81 -4.38
CA ALA A 104 7.17 -5.88 -5.15
C ALA A 104 5.76 -6.47 -5.32
N VAL A 105 4.76 -5.69 -5.06
CA VAL A 105 3.35 -6.06 -5.22
C VAL A 105 2.72 -5.20 -6.28
#